data_8034eb745e7d371bcbefda6300062661
#
_entry.id   8034eb745e7d371bcbefda6300062661
#
_cell.length_a   1.000
_cell.length_b   1.000
_cell.length_c   1.000
_cell.angle_alpha   90.00
_cell.angle_beta   90.00
_cell.angle_gamma   90.00
#
_symmetry.space_group_name_H-M   'P 1'
#
loop_
_entity.id
_entity.type
_entity.pdbx_description
1 polymer ?
#
loop_
_entity_poly.entity_id
_entity_poly.type
_entity_poly.pdbx_seq_one_letter_code
_entity_poly.pdbx_strand_id
1 'polypeptide(L)'
;GKLRFHLSLRSPFTIFVHHRLYVFMETDRNIYIKNMVCDRCVMVVRSVLERLGLTPLSVELGRAELSAPLAETARQALREALAPLGFELIDDPRIRTVEHIKRLIIGLVHQQDNRLRTNLSQYLATECRHDYGTLSKLFSETQGTTIEKYFIAQKIERAKELLDYGELTLNEIADRLNYSSTAHLSAQFKAQTGYTPRQYRQQKERARIPLDKI
;
A
#
# COMPACT_ATOMS: atom_id res chain seq x y z
N GLY A 1 22.13 58.42 -40.39
CA GLY A 1 22.34 57.06 -40.01
C GLY A 1 21.37 56.62 -38.92
N LYS A 2 20.35 55.78 -39.23
CA LYS A 2 19.41 55.22 -38.25
C LYS A 2 19.91 53.82 -37.85
N LEU A 3 20.34 53.68 -36.59
CA LEU A 3 20.58 52.41 -35.95
C LEU A 3 19.22 51.81 -35.50
N ARG A 4 18.83 50.69 -36.08
CA ARG A 4 17.70 49.85 -35.63
C ARG A 4 18.22 48.88 -34.61
N PHE A 5 17.76 49.00 -33.34
CA PHE A 5 17.86 47.97 -32.33
C PHE A 5 16.77 46.90 -32.56
N HIS A 6 17.17 45.70 -32.86
CA HIS A 6 16.30 44.53 -32.81
C HIS A 6 16.21 44.06 -31.34
N LEU A 7 15.09 44.33 -30.68
CA LEU A 7 14.74 43.65 -29.44
C LEU A 7 14.16 42.27 -29.78
N SER A 8 14.90 41.24 -29.44
CA SER A 8 14.41 39.86 -29.44
C SER A 8 13.48 39.69 -28.24
N LEU A 9 12.18 39.59 -28.50
CA LEU A 9 11.17 39.23 -27.52
C LEU A 9 11.36 37.73 -27.09
N ARG A 10 12.00 37.52 -25.96
CA ARG A 10 11.94 36.23 -25.28
C ARG A 10 10.53 36.06 -24.68
N SER A 11 9.83 35.08 -25.14
CA SER A 11 8.47 34.73 -24.72
C SER A 11 8.39 34.48 -23.22
N PRO A 12 7.45 35.13 -22.48
CA PRO A 12 7.30 34.95 -21.03
C PRO A 12 6.65 33.61 -20.64
N PHE A 13 6.32 32.75 -21.63
CA PHE A 13 5.59 31.50 -21.38
C PHE A 13 6.46 30.37 -20.82
N THR A 14 7.76 30.37 -21.04
CA THR A 14 8.65 29.26 -20.64
C THR A 14 9.03 29.32 -19.15
N ILE A 15 9.00 30.51 -18.53
CA ILE A 15 9.33 30.70 -17.10
C ILE A 15 8.15 30.31 -16.20
N PHE A 16 6.91 30.50 -16.68
CA PHE A 16 5.71 30.26 -15.89
C PHE A 16 5.41 28.76 -15.67
N VAL A 17 5.76 27.89 -16.62
CA VAL A 17 5.52 26.45 -16.53
C VAL A 17 6.48 25.79 -15.54
N HIS A 18 7.75 26.22 -15.50
CA HIS A 18 8.73 25.68 -14.54
C HIS A 18 8.44 26.15 -13.10
N HIS A 19 7.99 27.39 -12.92
CA HIS A 19 7.69 27.93 -11.59
C HIS A 19 6.43 27.30 -10.98
N ARG A 20 5.43 26.94 -11.82
CA ARG A 20 4.19 26.30 -11.36
C ARG A 20 4.38 24.84 -10.98
N LEU A 21 5.31 24.14 -11.62
CA LEU A 21 5.70 22.76 -11.23
C LEU A 21 6.54 22.75 -9.93
N TYR A 22 7.41 23.72 -9.74
CA TYR A 22 8.24 23.83 -8.53
C TYR A 22 7.41 24.20 -7.30
N VAL A 23 6.46 25.13 -7.44
CA VAL A 23 5.55 25.54 -6.34
C VAL A 23 4.59 24.40 -5.94
N PHE A 24 4.23 23.48 -6.86
CA PHE A 24 3.34 22.35 -6.54
C PHE A 24 4.07 21.23 -5.77
N MET A 25 5.39 21.14 -5.85
CA MET A 25 6.19 20.17 -5.08
C MET A 25 6.50 20.66 -3.65
N GLU A 26 6.54 21.98 -3.40
CA GLU A 26 6.84 22.54 -2.07
C GLU A 26 5.64 22.60 -1.11
N THR A 27 4.42 22.40 -1.57
CA THR A 27 3.20 22.55 -0.74
C THR A 27 2.62 21.24 -0.23
N ASP A 28 3.12 20.08 -0.69
CA ASP A 28 2.57 18.80 -0.27
C ASP A 28 3.12 18.41 1.12
N ARG A 29 2.26 18.55 2.13
CA ARG A 29 2.52 18.12 3.51
C ARG A 29 2.37 16.61 3.69
N ASN A 30 1.89 15.94 2.66
CA ASN A 30 1.67 14.50 2.70
C ASN A 30 2.90 13.75 2.22
N ILE A 31 3.34 12.80 3.00
CA ILE A 31 4.34 11.83 2.61
C ILE A 31 3.71 10.45 2.54
N TYR A 32 4.16 9.65 1.59
CA TYR A 32 3.66 8.30 1.35
C TYR A 32 4.78 7.30 1.60
N ILE A 33 4.46 6.24 2.33
CA ILE A 33 5.44 5.29 2.84
C ILE A 33 4.98 3.88 2.52
N LYS A 34 5.84 3.10 1.87
CA LYS A 34 5.61 1.71 1.50
C LYS A 34 5.87 0.78 2.69
N ASN A 35 5.28 -0.39 2.65
CA ASN A 35 5.44 -1.50 3.60
C ASN A 35 4.87 -1.26 5.01
N MET A 36 4.03 -0.25 5.21
CA MET A 36 3.29 -0.08 6.46
C MET A 36 2.04 -0.97 6.46
N VAL A 37 2.04 -2.04 7.24
CA VAL A 37 0.96 -3.07 7.22
C VAL A 37 0.24 -3.24 8.56
N CYS A 38 0.67 -2.57 9.63
CA CYS A 38 0.07 -2.68 10.97
C CYS A 38 0.32 -1.44 11.83
N ASP A 39 -0.36 -1.35 12.97
CA ASP A 39 -0.25 -0.22 13.91
C ASP A 39 1.16 -0.03 14.47
N ARG A 40 1.95 -1.10 14.61
CA ARG A 40 3.37 -0.98 14.99
C ARG A 40 4.17 -0.19 13.96
N CYS A 41 3.88 -0.38 12.66
CA CYS A 41 4.50 0.42 11.60
C CYS A 41 4.18 1.90 11.76
N VAL A 42 2.92 2.24 12.11
CA VAL A 42 2.49 3.62 12.39
C VAL A 42 3.28 4.22 13.54
N MET A 43 3.43 3.49 14.65
CA MET A 43 4.19 3.94 15.82
C MET A 43 5.68 4.17 15.48
N VAL A 44 6.29 3.24 14.75
CA VAL A 44 7.71 3.34 14.35
C VAL A 44 7.93 4.53 13.43
N VAL A 45 7.10 4.71 12.40
CA VAL A 45 7.21 5.83 11.46
C VAL A 45 7.02 7.17 12.19
N ARG A 46 6.02 7.28 13.09
CA ARG A 46 5.83 8.46 13.93
C ARG A 46 7.10 8.80 14.74
N SER A 47 7.67 7.82 15.41
CA SER A 47 8.91 8.01 16.20
C SER A 47 10.09 8.46 15.33
N VAL A 48 10.22 7.94 14.10
CA VAL A 48 11.27 8.37 13.16
C VAL A 48 11.06 9.84 12.75
N LEU A 49 9.84 10.25 12.43
CA LEU A 49 9.50 11.62 12.07
C LEU A 49 9.85 12.59 13.21
N GLU A 50 9.39 12.29 14.42
CA GLU A 50 9.64 13.11 15.63
C GLU A 50 11.14 13.22 15.93
N ARG A 51 11.91 12.14 15.83
CA ARG A 51 13.36 12.13 16.03
C ARG A 51 14.11 13.00 15.02
N LEU A 52 13.59 13.14 13.80
CA LEU A 52 14.13 14.02 12.78
C LEU A 52 13.64 15.48 12.90
N GLY A 53 12.90 15.80 13.97
CA GLY A 53 12.32 17.14 14.16
C GLY A 53 11.17 17.48 13.24
N LEU A 54 10.61 16.46 12.56
CA LEU A 54 9.43 16.61 11.74
C LEU A 54 8.19 16.43 12.61
N THR A 55 7.24 17.35 12.53
CA THR A 55 6.02 17.32 13.35
C THR A 55 4.88 16.67 12.55
N PRO A 56 4.52 15.40 12.79
CA PRO A 56 3.40 14.77 12.13
C PRO A 56 2.08 15.25 12.74
N LEU A 57 1.14 15.72 11.92
CA LEU A 57 -0.25 15.98 12.30
C LEU A 57 -1.02 14.68 12.39
N SER A 58 -0.83 13.78 11.41
CA SER A 58 -1.36 12.42 11.42
C SER A 58 -0.33 11.43 10.87
N VAL A 59 -0.39 10.18 11.35
CA VAL A 59 0.33 9.05 10.75
C VAL A 59 -0.66 7.90 10.67
N GLU A 60 -0.89 7.44 9.45
CA GLU A 60 -1.76 6.33 9.10
C GLU A 60 -0.97 5.29 8.33
N LEU A 61 -1.56 4.13 8.06
CA LEU A 61 -0.91 3.12 7.24
C LEU A 61 -0.59 3.67 5.85
N GLY A 62 0.72 3.81 5.57
CA GLY A 62 1.27 4.24 4.29
C GLY A 62 1.17 5.72 3.98
N ARG A 63 0.73 6.57 4.93
CA ARG A 63 0.67 8.02 4.76
C ARG A 63 0.98 8.73 6.08
N ALA A 64 1.69 9.85 5.99
CA ALA A 64 1.75 10.79 7.10
C ALA A 64 1.52 12.23 6.57
N GLU A 65 0.81 13.03 7.37
CA GLU A 65 0.63 14.45 7.14
C GLU A 65 1.51 15.23 8.11
N LEU A 66 2.33 16.11 7.58
CA LEU A 66 3.25 16.93 8.36
C LEU A 66 2.68 18.34 8.60
N SER A 67 3.11 19.00 9.66
CA SER A 67 2.74 20.38 9.97
C SER A 67 3.28 21.40 8.94
N ALA A 68 4.36 21.05 8.24
CA ALA A 68 4.98 21.85 7.19
C ALA A 68 5.40 20.96 6.00
N PRO A 69 5.56 21.53 4.80
CA PRO A 69 6.11 20.82 3.65
C PRO A 69 7.50 20.26 3.94
N LEU A 70 7.78 19.07 3.41
CA LEU A 70 9.06 18.38 3.63
C LEU A 70 10.13 18.94 2.68
N ALA A 71 11.13 19.64 3.22
CA ALA A 71 12.29 20.09 2.46
C ALA A 71 13.10 18.90 1.93
N GLU A 72 13.81 19.09 0.80
CA GLU A 72 14.52 17.99 0.13
C GLU A 72 15.62 17.38 1.02
N THR A 73 16.34 18.18 1.80
CA THR A 73 17.34 17.69 2.75
C THR A 73 16.71 16.82 3.85
N ALA A 74 15.55 17.22 4.38
CA ALA A 74 14.80 16.44 5.36
C ALA A 74 14.18 15.18 4.73
N ARG A 75 13.77 15.22 3.44
CA ARG A 75 13.30 14.08 2.67
C ARG A 75 14.39 13.03 2.55
N GLN A 76 15.61 13.42 2.23
CA GLN A 76 16.73 12.50 2.14
C GLN A 76 17.08 11.89 3.51
N ALA A 77 17.14 12.68 4.57
CA ALA A 77 17.37 12.18 5.92
C ALA A 77 16.28 11.18 6.38
N LEU A 78 15.02 11.47 6.03
CA LEU A 78 13.90 10.57 6.31
C LEU A 78 14.01 9.27 5.52
N ARG A 79 14.40 9.31 4.25
CA ARG A 79 14.64 8.12 3.41
C ARG A 79 15.70 7.21 4.05
N GLU A 80 16.83 7.79 4.46
CA GLU A 80 17.92 7.06 5.11
C GLU A 80 17.53 6.47 6.46
N ALA A 81 16.69 7.18 7.24
CA ALA A 81 16.23 6.69 8.53
C ALA A 81 15.17 5.58 8.43
N LEU A 82 14.36 5.57 7.36
CA LEU A 82 13.30 4.58 7.13
C LEU A 82 13.83 3.29 6.50
N ALA A 83 14.83 3.37 5.62
CA ALA A 83 15.34 2.23 4.85
C ALA A 83 15.81 1.04 5.72
N PRO A 84 16.58 1.21 6.82
CA PRO A 84 16.98 0.10 7.68
C PRO A 84 15.80 -0.59 8.39
N LEU A 85 14.66 0.09 8.49
CA LEU A 85 13.44 -0.41 9.11
C LEU A 85 12.50 -1.12 8.09
N GLY A 86 12.93 -1.20 6.82
CA GLY A 86 12.17 -1.82 5.74
C GLY A 86 11.11 -0.93 5.11
N PHE A 87 11.08 0.36 5.46
CA PHE A 87 10.16 1.34 4.86
C PHE A 87 10.81 2.12 3.72
N GLU A 88 10.00 2.56 2.75
CA GLU A 88 10.44 3.32 1.60
C GLU A 88 9.51 4.51 1.35
N LEU A 89 10.07 5.71 1.08
CA LEU A 89 9.29 6.86 0.66
C LEU A 89 8.85 6.70 -0.80
N ILE A 90 7.59 7.02 -1.07
CA ILE A 90 6.98 6.89 -2.40
C ILE A 90 6.78 8.28 -3.00
N ASP A 91 7.48 8.56 -4.08
CA ASP A 91 7.35 9.80 -4.83
C ASP A 91 6.43 9.62 -6.08
N ASP A 92 6.42 8.44 -6.68
CA ASP A 92 5.60 8.15 -7.87
C ASP A 92 4.11 7.96 -7.50
N PRO A 93 3.19 8.77 -8.06
CA PRO A 93 1.75 8.62 -7.85
C PRO A 93 1.19 7.25 -8.24
N ARG A 94 1.78 6.58 -9.23
CA ARG A 94 1.38 5.23 -9.67
C ARG A 94 1.65 4.22 -8.57
N ILE A 95 2.83 4.28 -7.95
CA ILE A 95 3.21 3.42 -6.82
C ILE A 95 2.34 3.74 -5.60
N ARG A 96 2.01 5.01 -5.34
CA ARG A 96 1.08 5.41 -4.26
C ARG A 96 -0.27 4.73 -4.41
N THR A 97 -0.82 4.70 -5.62
CA THR A 97 -2.11 4.04 -5.91
C THR A 97 -2.02 2.53 -5.67
N VAL A 98 -0.97 1.88 -6.13
CA VAL A 98 -0.77 0.43 -5.91
C VAL A 98 -0.63 0.11 -4.42
N GLU A 99 0.16 0.86 -3.68
CA GLU A 99 0.29 0.66 -2.23
C GLU A 99 -1.01 0.97 -1.48
N HIS A 100 -1.83 1.90 -1.98
CA HIS A 100 -3.17 2.13 -1.44
C HIS A 100 -4.09 0.92 -1.65
N ILE A 101 -4.10 0.31 -2.84
CA ILE A 101 -4.82 -0.94 -3.12
C ILE A 101 -4.36 -2.06 -2.16
N LYS A 102 -3.05 -2.25 -1.99
CA LYS A 102 -2.51 -3.27 -1.08
C LYS A 102 -2.98 -3.06 0.36
N ARG A 103 -2.94 -1.83 0.87
CA ARG A 103 -3.43 -1.51 2.23
C ARG A 103 -4.92 -1.78 2.41
N LEU A 104 -5.75 -1.40 1.42
CA LEU A 104 -7.19 -1.68 1.45
C LEU A 104 -7.45 -3.19 1.54
N ILE A 105 -6.73 -4.00 0.77
CA ILE A 105 -6.86 -5.46 0.79
C ILE A 105 -6.38 -6.05 2.12
N ILE A 106 -5.24 -5.61 2.64
CA ILE A 106 -4.71 -6.05 3.94
C ILE A 106 -5.71 -5.70 5.05
N GLY A 107 -6.18 -4.45 5.11
CA GLY A 107 -7.17 -4.02 6.08
C GLY A 107 -8.46 -4.82 6.01
N LEU A 108 -8.96 -5.07 4.79
CA LEU A 108 -10.16 -5.87 4.57
C LEU A 108 -10.01 -7.30 5.10
N VAL A 109 -8.91 -7.97 4.78
CA VAL A 109 -8.69 -9.40 5.10
C VAL A 109 -8.29 -9.61 6.56
N HIS A 110 -7.39 -8.78 7.10
CA HIS A 110 -6.78 -9.01 8.41
C HIS A 110 -7.46 -8.27 9.57
N GLN A 111 -8.19 -7.18 9.30
CA GLN A 111 -8.84 -6.36 10.32
C GLN A 111 -10.37 -6.42 10.28
N GLN A 112 -10.97 -6.62 9.09
CA GLN A 112 -12.41 -6.57 8.89
C GLN A 112 -13.04 -7.94 8.59
N ASP A 113 -12.31 -9.04 8.78
CA ASP A 113 -12.77 -10.41 8.52
C ASP A 113 -13.36 -10.59 7.10
N ASN A 114 -12.83 -9.86 6.14
CA ASN A 114 -13.27 -9.87 4.73
C ASN A 114 -14.79 -9.57 4.54
N ARG A 115 -15.37 -8.73 5.39
CA ARG A 115 -16.80 -8.35 5.32
C ARG A 115 -17.04 -7.28 4.27
N LEU A 116 -17.16 -7.69 3.02
CA LEU A 116 -17.56 -6.82 1.92
C LEU A 116 -19.09 -6.80 1.77
N ARG A 117 -19.67 -5.60 1.61
CA ARG A 117 -21.08 -5.42 1.21
C ARG A 117 -21.25 -5.44 -0.32
N THR A 118 -20.17 -5.31 -1.06
CA THR A 118 -20.08 -5.28 -2.52
C THR A 118 -18.97 -6.23 -2.97
N ASN A 119 -18.79 -6.40 -4.27
CA ASN A 119 -17.64 -7.16 -4.76
C ASN A 119 -16.32 -6.36 -4.61
N LEU A 120 -15.18 -7.05 -4.64
CA LEU A 120 -13.85 -6.45 -4.45
C LEU A 120 -13.57 -5.33 -5.46
N SER A 121 -13.96 -5.51 -6.73
CA SER A 121 -13.71 -4.54 -7.78
C SER A 121 -14.45 -3.22 -7.52
N GLN A 122 -15.70 -3.29 -7.10
CA GLN A 122 -16.49 -2.10 -6.76
C GLN A 122 -15.99 -1.41 -5.51
N TYR A 123 -15.59 -2.18 -4.49
CA TYR A 123 -14.96 -1.65 -3.27
C TYR A 123 -13.70 -0.85 -3.61
N LEU A 124 -12.76 -1.44 -4.36
CA LEU A 124 -11.52 -0.78 -4.72
C LEU A 124 -11.74 0.43 -5.63
N ALA A 125 -12.66 0.34 -6.59
CA ALA A 125 -13.00 1.47 -7.46
C ALA A 125 -13.52 2.67 -6.67
N THR A 126 -14.36 2.41 -5.66
CA THR A 126 -14.91 3.46 -4.78
C THR A 126 -13.82 4.08 -3.90
N GLU A 127 -13.04 3.26 -3.20
CA GLU A 127 -12.00 3.74 -2.26
C GLU A 127 -10.84 4.45 -2.97
N CYS A 128 -10.41 3.95 -4.13
CA CYS A 128 -9.34 4.57 -4.92
C CYS A 128 -9.84 5.72 -5.82
N ARG A 129 -11.15 5.90 -6.00
CA ARG A 129 -11.77 6.88 -6.92
C ARG A 129 -11.29 6.76 -8.36
N HIS A 130 -11.09 5.54 -8.82
CA HIS A 130 -10.66 5.18 -10.16
C HIS A 130 -11.46 3.98 -10.65
N ASP A 131 -11.63 3.84 -11.97
CA ASP A 131 -12.25 2.64 -12.54
C ASP A 131 -11.36 1.41 -12.29
N TYR A 132 -12.02 0.25 -12.10
CA TYR A 132 -11.32 -0.99 -11.76
C TYR A 132 -10.36 -1.47 -12.86
N GLY A 133 -10.70 -1.23 -14.14
CA GLY A 133 -9.84 -1.60 -15.26
C GLY A 133 -8.48 -0.89 -15.19
N THR A 134 -8.49 0.41 -14.91
CA THR A 134 -7.28 1.21 -14.69
C THR A 134 -6.48 0.71 -13.49
N LEU A 135 -7.15 0.43 -12.34
CA LEU A 135 -6.49 -0.10 -11.15
C LEU A 135 -5.85 -1.47 -11.39
N SER A 136 -6.57 -2.38 -12.06
CA SER A 136 -6.11 -3.75 -12.36
C SER A 136 -4.91 -3.75 -13.30
N LYS A 137 -4.93 -2.91 -14.35
CA LYS A 137 -3.81 -2.73 -15.27
C LYS A 137 -2.58 -2.19 -14.53
N LEU A 138 -2.75 -1.09 -13.81
CA LEU A 138 -1.67 -0.46 -13.04
C LEU A 138 -1.03 -1.43 -12.03
N PHE A 139 -1.86 -2.16 -11.28
CA PHE A 139 -1.42 -3.13 -10.30
C PHE A 139 -0.61 -4.25 -10.96
N SER A 140 -1.13 -4.82 -12.06
CA SER A 140 -0.47 -5.92 -12.78
C SER A 140 0.86 -5.49 -13.40
N GLU A 141 0.93 -4.30 -13.99
CA GLU A 141 2.17 -3.74 -14.55
C GLU A 141 3.24 -3.49 -13.47
N THR A 142 2.81 -3.10 -12.27
CA THR A 142 3.74 -2.72 -11.18
C THR A 142 4.15 -3.91 -10.33
N GLN A 143 3.23 -4.84 -10.04
CA GLN A 143 3.47 -5.96 -9.12
C GLN A 143 3.75 -7.30 -9.82
N GLY A 144 3.59 -7.40 -11.15
CA GLY A 144 3.73 -8.65 -11.89
C GLY A 144 2.67 -9.72 -11.55
N THR A 145 1.62 -9.33 -10.83
CA THR A 145 0.50 -10.21 -10.44
C THR A 145 -0.83 -9.44 -10.49
N THR A 146 -1.97 -10.14 -10.48
CA THR A 146 -3.27 -9.47 -10.48
C THR A 146 -3.75 -9.14 -9.07
N ILE A 147 -4.67 -8.17 -8.96
CA ILE A 147 -5.33 -7.80 -7.69
C ILE A 147 -6.00 -9.03 -7.06
N GLU A 148 -6.68 -9.86 -7.88
CA GLU A 148 -7.37 -11.06 -7.41
C GLU A 148 -6.40 -12.08 -6.83
N LYS A 149 -5.27 -12.34 -7.49
CA LYS A 149 -4.24 -13.25 -6.98
C LYS A 149 -3.63 -12.73 -5.68
N TYR A 150 -3.37 -11.44 -5.61
CA TYR A 150 -2.88 -10.79 -4.38
C TYR A 150 -3.91 -10.91 -3.25
N PHE A 151 -5.19 -10.65 -3.52
CA PHE A 151 -6.27 -10.81 -2.53
C PHE A 151 -6.40 -12.23 -2.02
N ILE A 152 -6.32 -13.24 -2.92
CA ILE A 152 -6.33 -14.66 -2.56
C ILE A 152 -5.13 -14.98 -1.66
N ALA A 153 -3.93 -14.53 -2.01
CA ALA A 153 -2.73 -14.76 -1.23
C ALA A 153 -2.86 -14.20 0.20
N GLN A 154 -3.39 -12.98 0.35
CA GLN A 154 -3.68 -12.37 1.66
C GLN A 154 -4.69 -13.21 2.47
N LYS A 155 -5.77 -13.70 1.83
CA LYS A 155 -6.75 -14.59 2.49
C LYS A 155 -6.11 -15.90 2.96
N ILE A 156 -5.20 -16.47 2.18
CA ILE A 156 -4.51 -17.72 2.56
C ILE A 156 -3.55 -17.46 3.73
N GLU A 157 -2.81 -16.35 3.78
CA GLU A 157 -1.99 -16.02 4.94
C GLU A 157 -2.83 -15.80 6.20
N ARG A 158 -4.00 -15.16 6.09
CA ARG A 158 -4.94 -15.05 7.21
C ARG A 158 -5.49 -16.42 7.64
N ALA A 159 -5.79 -17.31 6.68
CA ALA A 159 -6.20 -18.68 6.99
C ALA A 159 -5.13 -19.45 7.76
N LYS A 160 -3.85 -19.33 7.36
CA LYS A 160 -2.71 -19.93 8.09
C LYS A 160 -2.66 -19.43 9.53
N GLU A 161 -2.78 -18.12 9.73
CA GLU A 161 -2.80 -17.50 11.05
C GLU A 161 -3.93 -18.07 11.94
N LEU A 162 -5.17 -18.12 11.42
CA LEU A 162 -6.31 -18.65 12.14
C LEU A 162 -6.19 -20.15 12.43
N LEU A 163 -5.56 -20.91 11.52
CA LEU A 163 -5.24 -22.32 11.72
C LEU A 163 -4.18 -22.52 12.83
N ASP A 164 -3.20 -21.60 12.93
CA ASP A 164 -2.13 -21.65 13.93
C ASP A 164 -2.65 -21.33 15.34
N TYR A 165 -3.58 -20.40 15.48
CA TYR A 165 -4.26 -20.11 16.76
C TYR A 165 -5.09 -21.32 17.26
N GLY A 166 -5.64 -22.12 16.35
CA GLY A 166 -6.35 -23.36 16.70
C GLY A 166 -7.72 -23.18 17.34
N GLU A 167 -8.19 -21.93 17.48
CA GLU A 167 -9.44 -21.57 18.16
C GLU A 167 -10.69 -21.81 17.29
N LEU A 168 -10.53 -21.81 15.97
CA LEU A 168 -11.63 -21.90 15.01
C LEU A 168 -11.62 -23.23 14.26
N THR A 169 -12.82 -23.71 13.99
CA THR A 169 -13.05 -24.81 13.04
C THR A 169 -12.80 -24.33 11.59
N LEU A 170 -12.63 -25.27 10.66
CA LEU A 170 -12.44 -24.93 9.26
C LEU A 170 -13.69 -24.23 8.66
N ASN A 171 -14.89 -24.57 9.15
CA ASN A 171 -16.12 -23.91 8.74
C ASN A 171 -16.11 -22.42 9.16
N GLU A 172 -15.79 -22.16 10.41
CA GLU A 172 -15.71 -20.79 10.93
C GLU A 172 -14.64 -19.96 10.23
N ILE A 173 -13.50 -20.57 9.87
CA ILE A 173 -12.46 -19.91 9.07
C ILE A 173 -12.97 -19.59 7.66
N ALA A 174 -13.69 -20.53 7.01
CA ALA A 174 -14.26 -20.33 5.69
C ALA A 174 -15.28 -19.17 5.69
N ASP A 175 -16.17 -19.16 6.68
CA ASP A 175 -17.17 -18.10 6.86
C ASP A 175 -16.50 -16.73 7.14
N ARG A 176 -15.53 -16.70 8.06
CA ARG A 176 -14.79 -15.48 8.42
C ARG A 176 -14.07 -14.86 7.24
N LEU A 177 -13.51 -15.69 6.35
CA LEU A 177 -12.81 -15.26 5.15
C LEU A 177 -13.72 -15.13 3.92
N ASN A 178 -15.05 -15.23 4.14
CA ASN A 178 -16.06 -15.11 3.09
C ASN A 178 -15.80 -16.07 1.89
N TYR A 179 -15.59 -17.35 2.20
CA TYR A 179 -15.60 -18.43 1.23
C TYR A 179 -17.01 -19.05 1.15
N SER A 180 -17.43 -19.41 -0.04
CA SER A 180 -18.73 -20.06 -0.26
C SER A 180 -18.87 -21.44 0.40
N SER A 181 -17.73 -22.09 0.71
CA SER A 181 -17.67 -23.38 1.41
C SER A 181 -16.27 -23.68 1.91
N THR A 182 -16.17 -24.63 2.86
CA THR A 182 -14.88 -25.20 3.30
C THR A 182 -14.13 -25.92 2.20
N ALA A 183 -14.86 -26.52 1.26
CA ALA A 183 -14.26 -27.17 0.09
C ALA A 183 -13.55 -26.15 -0.80
N HIS A 184 -14.17 -24.98 -1.05
CA HIS A 184 -13.58 -23.89 -1.80
C HIS A 184 -12.32 -23.33 -1.09
N LEU A 185 -12.40 -23.07 0.22
CA LEU A 185 -11.22 -22.67 1.01
C LEU A 185 -10.10 -23.74 0.90
N SER A 186 -10.43 -25.02 1.09
CA SER A 186 -9.44 -26.11 1.06
C SER A 186 -8.76 -26.27 -0.29
N ALA A 187 -9.51 -26.13 -1.38
CA ALA A 187 -8.97 -26.21 -2.74
C ALA A 187 -8.01 -25.02 -3.00
N GLN A 188 -8.42 -23.82 -2.65
CA GLN A 188 -7.61 -22.63 -2.86
C GLN A 188 -6.38 -22.60 -1.94
N PHE A 189 -6.52 -23.03 -0.68
CA PHE A 189 -5.41 -23.19 0.27
C PHE A 189 -4.37 -24.19 -0.26
N LYS A 190 -4.82 -25.37 -0.76
CA LYS A 190 -3.93 -26.37 -1.34
C LYS A 190 -3.23 -25.85 -2.59
N ALA A 191 -3.94 -25.13 -3.46
CA ALA A 191 -3.34 -24.56 -4.67
C ALA A 191 -2.23 -23.54 -4.36
N GLN A 192 -2.34 -22.77 -3.28
CA GLN A 192 -1.37 -21.76 -2.87
C GLN A 192 -0.21 -22.32 -2.03
N THR A 193 -0.46 -23.35 -1.20
CA THR A 193 0.50 -23.82 -0.20
C THR A 193 1.05 -25.21 -0.49
N GLY A 194 0.43 -25.97 -1.39
CA GLY A 194 0.70 -27.38 -1.64
C GLY A 194 0.05 -28.34 -0.62
N TYR A 195 -0.54 -27.84 0.47
CA TYR A 195 -1.10 -28.63 1.55
C TYR A 195 -2.58 -28.32 1.76
N THR A 196 -3.36 -29.33 2.19
CA THR A 196 -4.69 -29.05 2.72
C THR A 196 -4.59 -28.34 4.09
N PRO A 197 -5.63 -27.60 4.54
CA PRO A 197 -5.64 -26.98 5.88
C PRO A 197 -5.37 -27.99 7.01
N ARG A 198 -5.88 -29.23 6.88
CA ARG A 198 -5.63 -30.29 7.85
C ARG A 198 -4.17 -30.73 7.87
N GLN A 199 -3.54 -30.93 6.69
CA GLN A 199 -2.13 -31.27 6.58
C GLN A 199 -1.25 -30.13 7.12
N TYR A 200 -1.60 -28.89 6.84
CA TYR A 200 -0.89 -27.71 7.34
C TYR A 200 -0.89 -27.66 8.89
N ARG A 201 -2.04 -27.94 9.54
CA ARG A 201 -2.10 -28.04 11.01
C ARG A 201 -1.17 -29.11 11.62
N GLN A 202 -0.86 -30.16 10.89
CA GLN A 202 -0.03 -31.29 11.34
C GLN A 202 1.47 -31.06 11.15
N GLN A 203 1.87 -30.00 10.43
CA GLN A 203 3.29 -29.69 10.22
C GLN A 203 3.92 -29.13 11.48
N LYS A 204 5.16 -29.56 11.77
CA LYS A 204 5.96 -29.05 12.89
C LYS A 204 6.54 -27.67 12.60
N GLU A 205 6.96 -27.43 11.36
CA GLU A 205 7.46 -26.14 10.88
C GLU A 205 6.43 -25.56 9.90
N ARG A 206 5.83 -24.44 10.29
CA ARG A 206 4.81 -23.76 9.53
C ARG A 206 5.36 -22.44 8.99
N ALA A 207 5.49 -22.33 7.66
CA ALA A 207 5.97 -21.13 7.02
C ALA A 207 4.82 -20.15 6.80
N ARG A 208 4.95 -18.94 7.40
CA ARG A 208 4.10 -17.78 7.11
C ARG A 208 4.91 -16.75 6.34
N ILE A 209 4.26 -16.06 5.43
CA ILE A 209 4.87 -14.98 4.65
C ILE A 209 4.49 -13.65 5.31
N PRO A 210 5.45 -12.74 5.59
CA PRO A 210 5.15 -11.39 6.05
C PRO A 210 4.24 -10.66 5.05
N LEU A 211 3.25 -9.88 5.54
CA LEU A 211 2.20 -9.27 4.72
C LEU A 211 2.75 -8.30 3.67
N ASP A 212 3.91 -7.70 3.93
CA ASP A 212 4.63 -6.81 3.02
C ASP A 212 5.42 -7.56 1.93
N LYS A 213 5.54 -8.89 2.05
CA LYS A 213 6.27 -9.77 1.11
C LYS A 213 5.35 -10.63 0.22
N ILE A 214 4.04 -10.51 0.42
CA ILE A 214 3.02 -11.17 -0.41
C ILE A 214 2.90 -10.51 -1.77
#